data_7035419ae0f5242382b1c9598c4b0b5b
#
_entry.id   7035419ae0f5242382b1c9598c4b0b5b
#
_cell.length_a   1.000
_cell.length_b   1.000
_cell.length_c   1.000
_cell.angle_alpha   90.00
_cell.angle_beta   90.00
_cell.angle_gamma   90.00
#
_symmetry.space_group_name_H-M   'P 1'
#
loop_
_entity.id
_entity.type
_entity.pdbx_description
1 polymer ?
#
loop_
_entity_poly.entity_id
_entity_poly.type
_entity_poly.pdbx_seq_one_letter_code
_entity_poly.pdbx_strand_id
1 'polypeptide(L)'
;MRNIIRKLAVCFLAWILVCTTVVTGHGMHTAKAAQTFKIHFIDVGCADAALLQYGEGTEAKYALIDTGANQYHNTKDTTIDTTKTPVYEYLNKMGVKHLEFILLTHPHQDHIGGMEKILSDTTIKIDKIYGNDLNIQYLKSSEDKSKQSSDETNWTEFDTKIYKNFKAALEARNKLAEEAEDKTEKENLKVDYVVPTAGETISLGEAKMTFYGPLENDYQYGRKVDLNTRQENKYSIVTKIVYGSNSFLMTGDAQKETIEKIIAKGYDLTAQVLKEPHHGFQDVTEEELANGYQYSDHKTVIDASQASIAIISNGYMNTGGVPYTKVLRDLSKLDVYETGDRGTIIVTSDGSQLSIQTEKGDNQPSVKGKESDDETSSPVMKSMNITANTTKPLTATSVDAANTYNRYEKKNITVRFSGTAQGFTKLTSIEYKFVPKGVNNKTIAYKTG
;
A
#
# COMPACT_ATOMS: atom_id res chain seq x y z
N MET A 1 7.19 66.49 -39.74
CA MET A 1 7.30 65.69 -38.51
C MET A 1 6.04 65.79 -37.60
N ARG A 2 5.49 66.94 -37.32
CA ARG A 2 4.31 67.09 -36.38
C ARG A 2 3.04 66.34 -36.85
N ASN A 3 2.78 66.25 -38.15
CA ASN A 3 1.60 65.55 -38.70
C ASN A 3 1.73 64.03 -38.79
N ILE A 4 2.95 63.51 -38.79
CA ILE A 4 3.22 62.05 -38.80
C ILE A 4 3.05 61.52 -37.35
N ILE A 5 3.52 62.29 -36.37
CA ILE A 5 3.39 61.88 -34.94
C ILE A 5 1.91 61.88 -34.52
N ARG A 6 1.08 62.84 -34.99
CA ARG A 6 -0.36 62.83 -34.72
C ARG A 6 -1.11 61.65 -35.37
N LYS A 7 -0.73 61.24 -36.57
CA LYS A 7 -1.32 60.06 -37.23
C LYS A 7 -0.94 58.76 -36.56
N LEU A 8 0.32 58.62 -36.08
CA LEU A 8 0.77 57.48 -35.34
C LEU A 8 0.11 57.40 -33.96
N ALA A 9 -0.09 58.50 -33.27
CA ALA A 9 -0.77 58.53 -31.97
C ALA A 9 -2.27 58.16 -32.09
N VAL A 10 -2.95 58.55 -33.14
CA VAL A 10 -4.37 58.17 -33.41
C VAL A 10 -4.48 56.70 -33.76
N CYS A 11 -3.54 56.14 -34.55
CA CYS A 11 -3.52 54.71 -34.85
C CYS A 11 -3.21 53.87 -33.59
N PHE A 12 -2.34 54.31 -32.72
CA PHE A 12 -2.02 53.61 -31.47
C PHE A 12 -3.18 53.62 -30.47
N LEU A 13 -3.89 54.76 -30.35
CA LEU A 13 -5.11 54.87 -29.55
C LEU A 13 -6.27 54.01 -30.12
N ALA A 14 -6.42 53.95 -31.44
CA ALA A 14 -7.42 53.10 -32.09
C ALA A 14 -7.09 51.60 -31.90
N TRP A 15 -5.81 51.21 -31.87
CA TRP A 15 -5.38 49.84 -31.66
C TRP A 15 -5.59 49.42 -30.18
N ILE A 16 -5.34 50.31 -29.20
CA ILE A 16 -5.63 50.06 -27.79
C ILE A 16 -7.16 49.94 -27.60
N LEU A 17 -7.98 50.74 -28.25
CA LEU A 17 -9.43 50.67 -28.15
C LEU A 17 -10.01 49.39 -28.77
N VAL A 18 -9.44 48.92 -29.88
CA VAL A 18 -9.83 47.63 -30.51
C VAL A 18 -9.39 46.45 -29.63
N CYS A 19 -8.21 46.52 -29.03
CA CYS A 19 -7.79 45.46 -28.09
C CYS A 19 -8.64 45.45 -26.80
N THR A 20 -9.12 46.58 -26.31
CA THR A 20 -9.97 46.59 -25.11
C THR A 20 -11.43 46.19 -25.40
N THR A 21 -11.95 46.36 -26.64
CA THR A 21 -13.31 45.93 -26.95
C THR A 21 -13.38 44.43 -27.33
N VAL A 22 -12.27 43.81 -27.73
CA VAL A 22 -12.22 42.35 -27.98
C VAL A 22 -12.11 41.56 -26.68
N VAL A 23 -11.59 42.19 -25.57
CA VAL A 23 -11.47 41.55 -24.26
C VAL A 23 -12.78 41.56 -23.44
N THR A 24 -13.75 42.44 -23.78
CA THR A 24 -15.01 42.55 -23.03
C THR A 24 -16.14 41.66 -23.55
N GLY A 25 -15.93 40.90 -24.63
CA GLY A 25 -16.96 40.06 -25.26
C GLY A 25 -16.83 38.56 -24.98
N HIS A 26 -15.71 38.09 -24.45
CA HIS A 26 -15.60 36.73 -23.97
C HIS A 26 -15.75 36.75 -22.47
N GLY A 27 -16.83 36.18 -21.96
CA GLY A 27 -16.94 35.90 -20.52
C GLY A 27 -15.62 35.30 -20.11
N MET A 28 -14.97 35.89 -19.10
CA MET A 28 -13.85 35.23 -18.42
C MET A 28 -14.41 33.91 -17.84
N HIS A 29 -14.38 32.84 -18.65
CA HIS A 29 -14.30 31.54 -18.04
C HIS A 29 -13.01 31.59 -17.23
N THR A 30 -13.12 31.90 -15.95
CA THR A 30 -12.04 31.57 -15.00
C THR A 30 -11.80 30.09 -15.24
N ALA A 31 -10.71 29.76 -15.92
CA ALA A 31 -10.28 28.38 -16.03
C ALA A 31 -10.22 27.87 -14.59
N LYS A 32 -11.17 27.02 -14.21
CA LYS A 32 -11.12 26.36 -12.91
C LYS A 32 -9.74 25.73 -12.85
N ALA A 33 -8.94 26.12 -11.87
CA ALA A 33 -7.61 25.53 -11.70
C ALA A 33 -7.77 24.02 -11.80
N ALA A 34 -6.96 23.38 -12.65
CA ALA A 34 -7.02 21.94 -12.81
C ALA A 34 -6.89 21.32 -11.44
N GLN A 35 -7.86 20.51 -11.05
CA GLN A 35 -7.82 19.83 -9.77
C GLN A 35 -6.70 18.80 -9.82
N THR A 36 -6.08 18.53 -8.69
CA THR A 36 -5.10 17.45 -8.55
C THR A 36 -5.73 16.23 -7.90
N PHE A 37 -5.21 15.06 -8.25
CA PHE A 37 -5.50 13.82 -7.54
C PHE A 37 -4.23 13.34 -6.87
N LYS A 38 -4.31 13.01 -5.59
CA LYS A 38 -3.17 12.54 -4.81
C LYS A 38 -3.47 11.20 -4.15
N ILE A 39 -2.45 10.36 -4.08
CA ILE A 39 -2.44 9.17 -3.23
C ILE A 39 -1.30 9.34 -2.23
N HIS A 40 -1.65 9.37 -0.95
CA HIS A 40 -0.70 9.40 0.16
C HIS A 40 -0.54 7.98 0.68
N PHE A 41 0.54 7.31 0.29
CA PHE A 41 0.93 6.04 0.89
C PHE A 41 1.56 6.32 2.24
N ILE A 42 0.77 6.10 3.29
CA ILE A 42 1.10 6.54 4.65
C ILE A 42 2.12 5.59 5.29
N ASP A 43 3.15 6.13 5.95
CA ASP A 43 4.08 5.32 6.75
C ASP A 43 3.36 4.81 8.01
N VAL A 44 2.74 3.66 7.89
CA VAL A 44 2.06 2.93 8.97
C VAL A 44 2.84 1.70 9.42
N GLY A 45 4.10 1.59 9.02
CA GLY A 45 4.95 0.43 9.25
C GLY A 45 4.75 -0.65 8.17
N CYS A 46 5.00 -1.91 8.54
CA CYS A 46 4.72 -3.05 7.64
C CYS A 46 3.20 -3.31 7.65
N ALA A 47 2.46 -2.45 6.95
CA ALA A 47 1.01 -2.39 6.90
C ALA A 47 0.58 -1.48 5.74
N ASP A 48 -0.67 -1.52 5.32
CA ASP A 48 -1.20 -0.71 4.23
C ASP A 48 -2.19 0.35 4.71
N ALA A 49 -1.95 1.60 4.30
CA ALA A 49 -2.93 2.68 4.38
C ALA A 49 -2.64 3.71 3.27
N ALA A 50 -3.62 4.00 2.44
CA ALA A 50 -3.49 5.00 1.39
C ALA A 50 -4.65 6.00 1.44
N LEU A 51 -4.35 7.29 1.70
CA LEU A 51 -5.33 8.37 1.64
C LEU A 51 -5.40 8.90 0.21
N LEU A 52 -6.57 8.80 -0.38
CA LEU A 52 -6.91 9.41 -1.65
C LEU A 52 -7.42 10.83 -1.41
N GLN A 53 -6.90 11.80 -2.15
CA GLN A 53 -7.31 13.19 -2.09
C GLN A 53 -7.59 13.70 -3.50
N TYR A 54 -8.79 14.24 -3.73
CA TYR A 54 -9.13 14.96 -4.95
C TYR A 54 -9.35 16.43 -4.63
N GLY A 55 -8.60 17.31 -5.28
CA GLY A 55 -8.63 18.74 -5.04
C GLY A 55 -7.82 19.18 -3.83
N GLU A 56 -7.91 20.45 -3.52
CA GLU A 56 -7.14 21.13 -2.47
C GLU A 56 -8.05 21.98 -1.57
N GLY A 57 -7.54 22.28 -0.37
CA GLY A 57 -8.20 23.18 0.58
C GLY A 57 -9.50 22.61 1.13
N THR A 58 -10.48 23.48 1.41
CA THR A 58 -11.75 23.14 2.06
C THR A 58 -12.69 22.31 1.18
N GLU A 59 -12.49 22.31 -0.12
CA GLU A 59 -13.29 21.57 -1.10
C GLU A 59 -12.67 20.21 -1.46
N ALA A 60 -11.56 19.85 -0.82
CA ALA A 60 -10.89 18.58 -1.06
C ALA A 60 -11.79 17.43 -0.60
N LYS A 61 -11.83 16.38 -1.44
CA LYS A 61 -12.54 15.13 -1.17
C LYS A 61 -11.55 14.06 -0.80
N TYR A 62 -11.92 13.23 0.16
CA TYR A 62 -11.05 12.21 0.69
C TYR A 62 -11.69 10.83 0.71
N ALA A 63 -10.88 9.81 0.50
CA ALA A 63 -11.21 8.42 0.71
C ALA A 63 -9.98 7.65 1.22
N LEU A 64 -10.18 6.46 1.77
CA LEU A 64 -9.09 5.60 2.23
C LEU A 64 -9.11 4.26 1.49
N ILE A 65 -7.94 3.70 1.25
CA ILE A 65 -7.74 2.27 0.95
C ILE A 65 -6.87 1.71 2.07
N ASP A 66 -7.43 0.80 2.84
CA ASP A 66 -6.89 0.22 4.07
C ASP A 66 -6.56 1.25 5.16
N THR A 67 -6.34 0.81 6.36
CA THR A 67 -6.21 1.65 7.54
C THR A 67 -5.00 1.30 8.42
N GLY A 68 -4.10 0.46 7.90
CA GLY A 68 -2.88 0.07 8.59
C GLY A 68 -3.13 -0.71 9.87
N ALA A 69 -2.08 -0.86 10.66
CA ALA A 69 -2.15 -1.49 11.96
C ALA A 69 -2.74 -0.55 13.02
N ASN A 70 -3.24 -1.12 14.10
CA ASN A 70 -3.83 -0.38 15.22
C ASN A 70 -2.81 0.15 16.23
N GLN A 71 -1.50 0.06 15.96
CA GLN A 71 -0.43 0.40 16.87
C GLN A 71 0.64 1.24 16.20
N TYR A 72 1.16 2.19 16.92
CA TYR A 72 2.35 2.93 16.53
C TYR A 72 3.58 2.30 17.15
N HIS A 73 4.59 2.02 16.35
CA HIS A 73 5.88 1.54 16.80
C HIS A 73 6.90 2.67 16.73
N ASN A 74 7.45 3.07 17.86
CA ASN A 74 8.49 4.08 17.88
C ASN A 74 9.81 3.48 17.36
N THR A 75 10.26 3.93 16.20
CA THR A 75 11.50 3.43 15.57
C THR A 75 12.77 3.77 16.33
N LYS A 76 12.72 4.73 17.29
CA LYS A 76 13.90 5.16 18.03
C LYS A 76 14.21 4.29 19.25
N ASP A 77 13.18 3.76 19.90
CA ASP A 77 13.32 3.02 21.16
C ASP A 77 12.63 1.65 21.15
N THR A 78 12.09 1.24 20.03
CA THR A 78 11.36 -0.03 19.85
C THR A 78 10.13 -0.21 20.75
N THR A 79 9.66 0.86 21.40
CA THR A 79 8.43 0.80 22.19
C THR A 79 7.20 0.81 21.29
N ILE A 80 6.18 0.05 21.70
CA ILE A 80 4.89 0.02 21.01
C ILE A 80 3.95 0.98 21.76
N ASP A 81 3.52 2.04 21.09
CA ASP A 81 2.49 2.94 21.60
C ASP A 81 1.11 2.48 21.13
N THR A 82 0.43 1.73 21.96
CA THR A 82 -0.92 1.22 21.69
C THR A 82 -2.01 2.29 21.79
N THR A 83 -1.66 3.52 22.21
CA THR A 83 -2.62 4.63 22.32
C THR A 83 -2.76 5.39 21.01
N LYS A 84 -1.83 5.20 20.06
CA LYS A 84 -1.80 5.87 18.77
C LYS A 84 -2.09 4.90 17.64
N THR A 85 -2.91 5.35 16.73
CA THR A 85 -3.24 4.66 15.48
C THR A 85 -2.69 5.50 14.32
N PRO A 86 -1.64 5.08 13.62
CA PRO A 86 -0.89 5.92 12.68
C PRO A 86 -1.77 6.59 11.62
N VAL A 87 -2.69 5.84 11.01
CA VAL A 87 -3.60 6.39 10.00
C VAL A 87 -4.52 7.46 10.60
N TYR A 88 -5.05 7.24 11.81
CA TYR A 88 -5.92 8.21 12.48
C TYR A 88 -5.18 9.51 12.81
N GLU A 89 -3.94 9.41 13.28
CA GLU A 89 -3.08 10.58 13.51
C GLU A 89 -2.82 11.34 12.20
N TYR A 90 -2.62 10.59 11.10
CA TYR A 90 -2.44 11.21 9.78
C TYR A 90 -3.69 11.94 9.30
N LEU A 91 -4.87 11.35 9.44
CA LEU A 91 -6.14 12.00 9.10
C LEU A 91 -6.33 13.29 9.88
N ASN A 92 -6.03 13.29 11.18
CA ASN A 92 -6.10 14.49 12.02
C ASN A 92 -5.09 15.57 11.57
N LYS A 93 -3.85 15.17 11.25
CA LYS A 93 -2.82 16.08 10.70
C LYS A 93 -3.28 16.72 9.39
N MET A 94 -3.96 15.98 8.55
CA MET A 94 -4.52 16.47 7.28
C MET A 94 -5.84 17.23 7.44
N GLY A 95 -6.43 17.25 8.63
CA GLY A 95 -7.71 17.90 8.90
C GLY A 95 -8.91 17.21 8.23
N VAL A 96 -8.79 15.92 7.93
CA VAL A 96 -9.86 15.15 7.28
C VAL A 96 -11.05 15.01 8.22
N LYS A 97 -12.21 15.48 7.78
CA LYS A 97 -13.49 15.40 8.52
C LYS A 97 -14.58 14.66 7.76
N HIS A 98 -14.32 14.31 6.52
CA HIS A 98 -15.24 13.52 5.70
C HIS A 98 -14.45 12.55 4.81
N LEU A 99 -14.82 11.29 4.86
CA LEU A 99 -14.37 10.23 3.97
C LEU A 99 -15.56 9.80 3.11
N GLU A 100 -15.51 10.06 1.80
CA GLU A 100 -16.57 9.63 0.88
C GLU A 100 -16.68 8.10 0.84
N PHE A 101 -15.56 7.43 1.02
CA PHE A 101 -15.54 5.98 1.26
C PHE A 101 -14.24 5.53 1.92
N ILE A 102 -14.29 4.33 2.48
CA ILE A 102 -13.13 3.54 2.88
C ILE A 102 -13.22 2.21 2.12
N LEU A 103 -12.14 1.79 1.46
CA LEU A 103 -12.00 0.44 0.92
C LEU A 103 -11.11 -0.37 1.86
N LEU A 104 -11.60 -1.50 2.33
CA LEU A 104 -10.84 -2.51 3.06
C LEU A 104 -10.53 -3.66 2.10
N THR A 105 -9.27 -3.84 1.74
CA THR A 105 -8.88 -4.85 0.74
C THR A 105 -9.13 -6.26 1.25
N HIS A 106 -8.79 -6.53 2.51
CA HIS A 106 -9.02 -7.81 3.17
C HIS A 106 -8.92 -7.63 4.71
N PRO A 107 -9.35 -8.64 5.52
CA PRO A 107 -9.57 -8.44 6.95
C PRO A 107 -8.35 -8.61 7.86
N HIS A 108 -7.12 -8.60 7.36
CA HIS A 108 -5.93 -8.70 8.21
C HIS A 108 -5.70 -7.43 9.02
N GLN A 109 -5.04 -7.60 10.18
CA GLN A 109 -4.80 -6.55 11.16
C GLN A 109 -4.04 -5.36 10.58
N ASP A 110 -3.07 -5.60 9.72
CA ASP A 110 -2.22 -4.60 9.07
C ASP A 110 -2.92 -3.83 7.95
N HIS A 111 -4.19 -4.17 7.67
CA HIS A 111 -5.07 -3.47 6.71
C HIS A 111 -6.27 -2.82 7.39
N ILE A 112 -6.89 -3.46 8.39
CA ILE A 112 -8.09 -2.94 9.04
C ILE A 112 -7.87 -2.43 10.46
N GLY A 113 -6.63 -2.46 10.96
CA GLY A 113 -6.33 -2.17 12.36
C GLY A 113 -6.73 -0.77 12.83
N GLY A 114 -6.73 0.22 11.93
CA GLY A 114 -7.16 1.58 12.25
C GLY A 114 -8.66 1.79 12.33
N MET A 115 -9.48 0.83 11.86
CA MET A 115 -10.93 1.02 11.69
C MET A 115 -11.67 1.28 13.00
N GLU A 116 -11.36 0.54 14.07
CA GLU A 116 -11.98 0.74 15.38
C GLU A 116 -11.87 2.20 15.84
N LYS A 117 -10.66 2.78 15.69
CA LYS A 117 -10.40 4.16 16.10
C LYS A 117 -11.11 5.18 15.21
N ILE A 118 -11.09 4.98 13.88
CA ILE A 118 -11.74 5.87 12.92
C ILE A 118 -13.26 5.86 13.12
N LEU A 119 -13.87 4.68 13.28
CA LEU A 119 -15.32 4.54 13.49
C LEU A 119 -15.79 5.10 14.82
N SER A 120 -14.95 5.07 15.85
CA SER A 120 -15.26 5.63 17.17
C SER A 120 -15.23 7.15 17.20
N ASP A 121 -14.58 7.80 16.24
CA ASP A 121 -14.59 9.26 16.11
C ASP A 121 -15.80 9.72 15.27
N THR A 122 -16.88 10.10 15.95
CA THR A 122 -18.10 10.60 15.30
C THR A 122 -17.95 11.96 14.63
N THR A 123 -16.83 12.65 14.81
CA THR A 123 -16.52 13.92 14.14
C THR A 123 -16.01 13.74 12.72
N ILE A 124 -15.63 12.51 12.35
CA ILE A 124 -15.28 12.14 10.98
C ILE A 124 -16.50 11.49 10.33
N LYS A 125 -17.10 12.17 9.36
CA LYS A 125 -18.17 11.57 8.54
C LYS A 125 -17.60 10.51 7.63
N ILE A 126 -18.27 9.36 7.51
CA ILE A 126 -17.93 8.27 6.61
C ILE A 126 -19.20 7.87 5.87
N ASP A 127 -19.24 8.07 4.55
CA ASP A 127 -20.45 7.74 3.82
C ASP A 127 -20.57 6.22 3.60
N LYS A 128 -19.44 5.55 3.25
CA LYS A 128 -19.48 4.15 2.88
C LYS A 128 -18.19 3.41 3.18
N ILE A 129 -18.31 2.14 3.53
CA ILE A 129 -17.20 1.20 3.59
C ILE A 129 -17.42 0.13 2.53
N TYR A 130 -16.44 -0.03 1.64
CA TYR A 130 -16.35 -1.18 0.75
C TYR A 130 -15.43 -2.22 1.37
N GLY A 131 -15.78 -3.48 1.28
CA GLY A 131 -14.95 -4.55 1.84
C GLY A 131 -15.51 -5.93 1.53
N ASN A 132 -14.86 -6.94 2.07
CA ASN A 132 -15.27 -8.32 1.95
C ASN A 132 -16.56 -8.59 2.75
N ASP A 133 -17.22 -9.72 2.47
CA ASP A 133 -18.38 -10.14 3.26
C ASP A 133 -18.03 -10.20 4.76
N LEU A 134 -18.82 -9.51 5.58
CA LEU A 134 -18.64 -9.49 7.04
C LEU A 134 -18.90 -10.85 7.72
N ASN A 135 -19.53 -11.80 7.00
CA ASN A 135 -19.90 -13.12 7.51
C ASN A 135 -19.01 -14.25 6.98
N ILE A 136 -17.72 -13.97 6.78
CA ILE A 136 -16.76 -14.98 6.34
C ILE A 136 -16.66 -16.08 7.39
N GLN A 137 -16.76 -17.34 6.96
CA GLN A 137 -16.59 -18.52 7.79
C GLN A 137 -15.43 -19.38 7.31
N TYR A 138 -14.67 -19.91 8.24
CA TYR A 138 -13.54 -20.81 8.01
C TYR A 138 -13.81 -22.22 8.51
N LEU A 139 -13.20 -23.21 7.85
CA LEU A 139 -13.12 -24.54 8.40
C LEU A 139 -12.23 -24.56 9.64
N LYS A 140 -12.73 -25.11 10.73
CA LYS A 140 -11.90 -25.47 11.86
C LYS A 140 -10.88 -26.52 11.39
N SER A 141 -9.59 -26.32 11.74
CA SER A 141 -8.57 -27.32 11.42
C SER A 141 -8.92 -28.67 12.07
N SER A 142 -9.16 -29.71 11.29
CA SER A 142 -9.25 -31.07 11.78
C SER A 142 -8.18 -31.92 11.07
N GLU A 143 -7.73 -32.97 11.72
CA GLU A 143 -6.73 -33.89 11.19
C GLU A 143 -7.22 -34.71 9.97
N ASP A 144 -8.54 -34.73 9.74
CA ASP A 144 -9.15 -35.47 8.62
C ASP A 144 -9.90 -34.55 7.66
N LYS A 145 -9.21 -34.05 6.65
CA LYS A 145 -9.77 -33.14 5.63
C LYS A 145 -10.92 -33.76 4.82
N SER A 146 -11.04 -35.08 4.75
CA SER A 146 -12.08 -35.75 3.96
C SER A 146 -13.49 -35.68 4.59
N LYS A 147 -13.57 -35.40 5.88
CA LYS A 147 -14.85 -35.31 6.65
C LYS A 147 -15.30 -33.88 6.91
N GLN A 148 -14.54 -32.89 6.51
CA GLN A 148 -14.72 -31.49 6.93
C GLN A 148 -15.83 -30.73 6.22
N SER A 149 -16.06 -30.98 4.94
CA SER A 149 -16.94 -30.10 4.14
C SER A 149 -18.43 -30.31 4.34
N SER A 150 -18.85 -31.44 4.91
CA SER A 150 -20.27 -31.81 5.03
C SER A 150 -20.90 -31.53 6.40
N ASP A 151 -20.09 -31.22 7.43
CA ASP A 151 -20.60 -31.00 8.79
C ASP A 151 -20.61 -29.50 9.11
N GLU A 152 -21.78 -28.90 9.27
CA GLU A 152 -22.01 -27.48 9.63
C GLU A 152 -21.31 -27.08 10.92
N THR A 153 -21.07 -28.01 11.85
CA THR A 153 -20.40 -27.71 13.14
C THR A 153 -18.90 -27.47 13.00
N ASN A 154 -18.32 -27.77 11.84
CA ASN A 154 -16.89 -27.59 11.57
C ASN A 154 -16.53 -26.17 11.08
N TRP A 155 -17.50 -25.29 10.90
CA TRP A 155 -17.28 -23.92 10.47
C TRP A 155 -17.22 -22.95 11.66
N THR A 156 -16.38 -21.93 11.55
CA THR A 156 -16.28 -20.85 12.53
C THR A 156 -16.13 -19.52 11.80
N GLU A 157 -16.66 -18.47 12.38
CA GLU A 157 -16.50 -17.12 11.85
C GLU A 157 -15.03 -16.67 11.91
N PHE A 158 -14.65 -15.78 11.02
CA PHE A 158 -13.38 -15.04 11.12
C PHE A 158 -13.43 -14.21 12.40
N ASP A 159 -12.57 -14.54 13.34
CA ASP A 159 -12.75 -14.11 14.72
C ASP A 159 -11.51 -13.46 15.36
N THR A 160 -10.58 -12.93 14.52
CA THR A 160 -9.47 -12.16 15.08
C THR A 160 -10.02 -11.00 15.93
N LYS A 161 -9.33 -10.68 17.00
CA LYS A 161 -9.74 -9.60 17.91
C LYS A 161 -9.97 -8.29 17.16
N ILE A 162 -9.08 -7.97 16.22
CA ILE A 162 -9.16 -6.73 15.43
C ILE A 162 -10.41 -6.70 14.55
N TYR A 163 -10.73 -7.82 13.90
CA TYR A 163 -11.92 -7.92 13.07
C TYR A 163 -13.22 -7.82 13.89
N LYS A 164 -13.26 -8.47 15.05
CA LYS A 164 -14.39 -8.34 16.00
C LYS A 164 -14.57 -6.89 16.47
N ASN A 165 -13.48 -6.22 16.82
CA ASN A 165 -13.51 -4.82 17.24
C ASN A 165 -14.01 -3.91 16.11
N PHE A 166 -13.56 -4.14 14.88
CA PHE A 166 -14.05 -3.42 13.70
C PHE A 166 -15.57 -3.60 13.53
N LYS A 167 -16.07 -4.85 13.53
CA LYS A 167 -17.51 -5.13 13.39
C LYS A 167 -18.32 -4.45 14.51
N ALA A 168 -17.86 -4.58 15.75
CA ALA A 168 -18.51 -3.96 16.91
C ALA A 168 -18.51 -2.42 16.83
N ALA A 169 -17.44 -1.79 16.37
CA ALA A 169 -17.37 -0.35 16.19
C ALA A 169 -18.33 0.14 15.08
N LEU A 170 -18.44 -0.60 13.97
CA LEU A 170 -19.37 -0.29 12.89
C LEU A 170 -20.83 -0.41 13.37
N GLU A 171 -21.16 -1.47 14.10
CA GLU A 171 -22.47 -1.67 14.69
C GLU A 171 -22.81 -0.56 15.70
N ALA A 172 -21.89 -0.26 16.62
CA ALA A 172 -22.08 0.79 17.61
C ALA A 172 -22.33 2.16 16.96
N ARG A 173 -21.57 2.51 15.91
CA ARG A 173 -21.75 3.78 15.19
C ARG A 173 -23.11 3.83 14.48
N ASN A 174 -23.52 2.77 13.80
CA ASN A 174 -24.82 2.71 13.12
C ASN A 174 -25.99 2.73 14.11
N LYS A 175 -25.82 2.15 15.30
CA LYS A 175 -26.80 2.25 16.39
C LYS A 175 -26.95 3.70 16.86
N LEU A 176 -25.87 4.46 17.03
CA LEU A 176 -25.97 5.90 17.33
C LEU A 176 -26.73 6.66 16.23
N ALA A 177 -26.51 6.31 14.96
CA ALA A 177 -27.27 6.89 13.86
C ALA A 177 -28.77 6.57 13.93
N GLU A 178 -29.15 5.36 14.35
CA GLU A 178 -30.56 4.97 14.53
C GLU A 178 -31.22 5.72 15.69
N GLU A 179 -30.48 5.97 16.78
CA GLU A 179 -30.95 6.65 17.98
C GLU A 179 -30.98 8.18 17.83
N ALA A 180 -30.29 8.76 16.84
CA ALA A 180 -30.25 10.19 16.59
C ALA A 180 -31.61 10.72 16.14
N GLU A 181 -32.11 11.78 16.83
CA GLU A 181 -33.38 12.44 16.48
C GLU A 181 -33.19 13.45 15.35
N ASP A 182 -32.02 14.13 15.31
CA ASP A 182 -31.70 15.07 14.24
C ASP A 182 -31.31 14.35 12.95
N LYS A 183 -31.93 14.76 11.84
CA LYS A 183 -31.71 14.13 10.53
C LYS A 183 -30.29 14.28 10.06
N THR A 184 -29.66 15.45 10.27
CA THR A 184 -28.29 15.72 9.84
C THR A 184 -27.29 14.92 10.66
N GLU A 185 -27.51 14.81 11.97
CA GLU A 185 -26.71 13.97 12.85
C GLU A 185 -26.80 12.50 12.42
N LYS A 186 -28.02 12.02 12.17
CA LYS A 186 -28.24 10.66 11.65
C LYS A 186 -27.46 10.37 10.36
N GLU A 187 -27.55 11.30 9.39
CA GLU A 187 -26.82 11.19 8.11
C GLU A 187 -25.30 11.24 8.28
N ASN A 188 -24.78 11.99 9.26
CA ASN A 188 -23.35 12.09 9.54
C ASN A 188 -22.79 10.85 10.27
N LEU A 189 -23.62 10.20 11.07
CA LEU A 189 -23.23 9.00 11.84
C LEU A 189 -23.33 7.73 11.02
N LYS A 190 -24.34 7.64 10.15
CA LYS A 190 -24.62 6.42 9.38
C LYS A 190 -23.48 6.04 8.44
N VAL A 191 -23.11 4.76 8.47
CA VAL A 191 -22.08 4.19 7.58
C VAL A 191 -22.65 2.98 6.86
N ASP A 192 -22.74 3.04 5.53
CA ASP A 192 -23.17 1.91 4.72
C ASP A 192 -21.97 0.96 4.46
N TYR A 193 -22.17 -0.33 4.68
CA TYR A 193 -21.18 -1.36 4.33
C TYR A 193 -21.61 -2.09 3.07
N VAL A 194 -20.70 -2.17 2.08
CA VAL A 194 -21.01 -2.73 0.75
C VAL A 194 -19.90 -3.69 0.32
N VAL A 195 -20.29 -4.87 -0.13
CA VAL A 195 -19.41 -5.76 -0.88
C VAL A 195 -19.43 -5.31 -2.33
N PRO A 196 -18.32 -4.81 -2.89
CA PRO A 196 -18.32 -4.31 -4.26
C PRO A 196 -18.46 -5.45 -5.27
N THR A 197 -18.89 -5.12 -6.47
CA THR A 197 -18.95 -6.07 -7.58
C THR A 197 -17.76 -5.86 -8.51
N ALA A 198 -17.11 -6.94 -8.95
CA ALA A 198 -16.03 -6.85 -9.93
C ALA A 198 -16.51 -6.18 -11.23
N GLY A 199 -15.75 -5.18 -11.70
CA GLY A 199 -16.12 -4.32 -12.81
C GLY A 199 -16.92 -3.06 -12.42
N GLU A 200 -17.44 -2.98 -11.20
CA GLU A 200 -18.07 -1.76 -10.68
C GLU A 200 -17.04 -0.63 -10.59
N THR A 201 -17.47 0.57 -10.97
CA THR A 201 -16.62 1.78 -10.91
C THR A 201 -17.29 2.83 -10.04
N ILE A 202 -16.53 3.35 -9.09
CA ILE A 202 -16.90 4.50 -8.25
C ILE A 202 -15.98 5.67 -8.54
N SER A 203 -16.29 6.86 -8.00
CA SER A 203 -15.51 8.06 -8.25
C SER A 203 -15.19 8.81 -6.97
N LEU A 204 -14.01 9.41 -6.92
CA LEU A 204 -13.64 10.47 -5.99
C LEU A 204 -13.35 11.73 -6.81
N GLY A 205 -14.31 12.65 -6.88
CA GLY A 205 -14.26 13.73 -7.86
C GLY A 205 -14.25 13.20 -9.29
N GLU A 206 -13.22 13.54 -10.07
CA GLU A 206 -13.05 13.07 -11.45
C GLU A 206 -12.19 11.78 -11.53
N ALA A 207 -11.53 11.39 -10.43
CA ALA A 207 -10.81 10.13 -10.38
C ALA A 207 -11.80 8.96 -10.30
N LYS A 208 -11.58 7.95 -11.15
CA LYS A 208 -12.42 6.75 -11.25
C LYS A 208 -11.68 5.55 -10.68
N MET A 209 -12.30 4.82 -9.77
CA MET A 209 -11.78 3.59 -9.19
C MET A 209 -12.67 2.42 -9.61
N THR A 210 -12.09 1.45 -10.29
CA THR A 210 -12.76 0.22 -10.71
C THR A 210 -12.30 -0.95 -9.84
N PHE A 211 -13.24 -1.69 -9.28
CA PHE A 211 -12.95 -2.91 -8.53
C PHE A 211 -12.71 -4.06 -9.50
N TYR A 212 -11.58 -4.77 -9.34
CA TYR A 212 -11.27 -6.00 -10.09
C TYR A 212 -11.53 -7.27 -9.27
N GLY A 213 -11.87 -7.11 -8.03
CA GLY A 213 -12.38 -8.10 -7.11
C GLY A 213 -13.47 -7.48 -6.22
N PRO A 214 -14.18 -8.30 -5.46
CA PRO A 214 -14.17 -9.77 -5.48
C PRO A 214 -14.71 -10.33 -6.80
N LEU A 215 -14.10 -11.41 -7.28
CA LEU A 215 -14.58 -12.09 -8.48
C LEU A 215 -15.80 -12.97 -8.15
N GLU A 216 -16.67 -13.20 -9.14
CA GLU A 216 -17.79 -14.14 -8.98
C GLU A 216 -17.29 -15.48 -8.40
N ASN A 217 -18.00 -16.01 -7.42
CA ASN A 217 -17.73 -17.20 -6.62
C ASN A 217 -16.62 -17.07 -5.57
N ASP A 218 -15.85 -15.97 -5.53
CA ASP A 218 -14.90 -15.75 -4.44
C ASP A 218 -15.59 -15.14 -3.20
N TYR A 219 -16.72 -14.45 -3.41
CA TYR A 219 -17.48 -13.76 -2.36
C TYR A 219 -18.96 -14.06 -2.43
N GLN A 220 -19.35 -15.18 -1.86
CA GLN A 220 -20.76 -15.43 -1.57
C GLN A 220 -21.07 -15.06 -0.13
N TYR A 221 -22.25 -14.52 0.12
CA TYR A 221 -22.73 -14.23 1.47
C TYR A 221 -22.62 -15.48 2.34
N GLY A 222 -22.00 -15.36 3.52
CA GLY A 222 -21.72 -16.49 4.38
C GLY A 222 -20.72 -17.47 3.79
N ARG A 223 -19.77 -16.99 2.97
CA ARG A 223 -18.77 -17.81 2.31
C ARG A 223 -18.05 -18.75 3.27
N LYS A 224 -18.07 -20.02 2.94
CA LYS A 224 -17.31 -21.06 3.61
C LYS A 224 -15.96 -21.23 2.88
N VAL A 225 -14.86 -20.99 3.58
CA VAL A 225 -13.50 -21.06 3.02
C VAL A 225 -12.79 -22.22 3.68
N ASP A 226 -12.36 -23.19 2.89
CA ASP A 226 -11.54 -24.33 3.36
C ASP A 226 -10.09 -23.92 3.59
N LEU A 227 -9.89 -22.85 4.36
CA LEU A 227 -8.56 -22.24 4.50
C LEU A 227 -8.39 -21.63 5.89
N ASN A 228 -7.14 -21.54 6.33
CA ASN A 228 -6.80 -20.84 7.55
C ASN A 228 -6.77 -19.32 7.33
N THR A 229 -6.75 -18.54 8.39
CA THR A 229 -6.79 -17.07 8.35
C THR A 229 -5.68 -16.41 7.51
N ARG A 230 -4.57 -17.10 7.23
CA ARG A 230 -3.46 -16.57 6.41
C ARG A 230 -3.77 -16.49 4.92
N GLN A 231 -4.86 -17.12 4.49
CA GLN A 231 -5.21 -17.19 3.07
C GLN A 231 -6.18 -16.08 2.64
N GLU A 232 -6.53 -15.16 3.54
CA GLU A 232 -7.35 -13.99 3.20
C GLU A 232 -6.65 -13.04 2.21
N ASN A 233 -5.33 -13.03 2.15
CA ASN A 233 -4.57 -12.25 1.18
C ASN A 233 -5.05 -12.48 -0.26
N LYS A 234 -5.35 -13.72 -0.63
CA LYS A 234 -5.84 -14.05 -1.98
C LYS A 234 -7.20 -13.44 -2.31
N TYR A 235 -7.90 -12.94 -1.31
CA TYR A 235 -9.19 -12.27 -1.49
C TYR A 235 -9.06 -10.75 -1.39
N SER A 236 -7.85 -10.21 -1.44
CA SER A 236 -7.62 -8.77 -1.53
C SER A 236 -8.39 -8.17 -2.70
N ILE A 237 -9.13 -7.11 -2.43
CA ILE A 237 -9.87 -6.38 -3.46
C ILE A 237 -8.88 -5.52 -4.23
N VAL A 238 -8.47 -5.99 -5.40
CA VAL A 238 -7.61 -5.24 -6.31
C VAL A 238 -8.42 -4.15 -6.98
N THR A 239 -7.86 -2.95 -7.09
CA THR A 239 -8.53 -1.82 -7.76
C THR A 239 -7.59 -1.09 -8.70
N LYS A 240 -8.15 -0.58 -9.80
CA LYS A 240 -7.46 0.35 -10.69
C LYS A 240 -8.08 1.74 -10.56
N ILE A 241 -7.24 2.74 -10.31
CA ILE A 241 -7.65 4.15 -10.25
C ILE A 241 -7.14 4.85 -11.50
N VAL A 242 -7.99 5.65 -12.13
CA VAL A 242 -7.65 6.45 -13.32
C VAL A 242 -8.04 7.90 -13.08
N TYR A 243 -7.08 8.80 -13.29
CA TYR A 243 -7.31 10.24 -13.29
C TYR A 243 -6.60 10.89 -14.48
N GLY A 244 -7.39 11.43 -15.40
CA GLY A 244 -6.86 11.90 -16.70
C GLY A 244 -6.19 10.76 -17.48
N SER A 245 -4.91 10.94 -17.82
CA SER A 245 -4.09 9.90 -18.46
C SER A 245 -3.26 9.08 -17.48
N ASN A 246 -3.35 9.34 -16.19
CA ASN A 246 -2.59 8.63 -15.17
C ASN A 246 -3.41 7.51 -14.53
N SER A 247 -2.75 6.41 -14.19
CA SER A 247 -3.38 5.24 -13.59
C SER A 247 -2.53 4.60 -12.50
N PHE A 248 -3.22 4.04 -11.52
CA PHE A 248 -2.66 3.44 -10.32
C PHE A 248 -3.31 2.07 -10.09
N LEU A 249 -2.51 1.05 -9.85
CA LEU A 249 -2.97 -0.29 -9.52
C LEU A 249 -2.73 -0.54 -8.02
N MET A 250 -3.82 -0.69 -7.27
CA MET A 250 -3.82 -0.94 -5.83
C MET A 250 -4.14 -2.41 -5.60
N THR A 251 -3.22 -3.15 -5.04
CA THR A 251 -3.27 -4.63 -5.00
C THR A 251 -3.63 -5.21 -3.64
N GLY A 252 -3.54 -4.41 -2.56
CA GLY A 252 -3.52 -4.96 -1.20
C GLY A 252 -2.45 -6.04 -1.09
N ASP A 253 -2.82 -7.20 -0.57
CA ASP A 253 -1.95 -8.38 -0.44
C ASP A 253 -2.29 -9.48 -1.45
N ALA A 254 -2.82 -9.09 -2.62
CA ALA A 254 -3.25 -10.04 -3.64
C ALA A 254 -2.16 -11.05 -3.98
N GLN A 255 -2.57 -12.30 -4.05
CA GLN A 255 -1.69 -13.42 -4.37
C GLN A 255 -1.77 -13.77 -5.87
N LYS A 256 -0.83 -14.59 -6.33
CA LYS A 256 -0.73 -15.03 -7.73
C LYS A 256 -2.06 -15.50 -8.31
N GLU A 257 -2.75 -16.37 -7.58
CA GLU A 257 -4.05 -16.90 -8.00
C GLU A 257 -5.08 -15.78 -8.27
N THR A 258 -5.10 -14.75 -7.45
CA THR A 258 -6.00 -13.60 -7.61
C THR A 258 -5.66 -12.80 -8.87
N ILE A 259 -4.40 -12.50 -9.07
CA ILE A 259 -3.94 -11.76 -10.25
C ILE A 259 -4.20 -12.55 -11.54
N GLU A 260 -3.91 -13.84 -11.56
CA GLU A 260 -4.18 -14.72 -12.71
C GLU A 260 -5.69 -14.78 -13.04
N LYS A 261 -6.56 -14.85 -12.04
CA LYS A 261 -8.03 -14.80 -12.24
C LYS A 261 -8.47 -13.46 -12.82
N ILE A 262 -7.92 -12.33 -12.33
CA ILE A 262 -8.22 -10.98 -12.84
C ILE A 262 -7.82 -10.88 -14.32
N ILE A 263 -6.62 -11.36 -14.67
CA ILE A 263 -6.14 -11.41 -16.06
C ILE A 263 -7.05 -12.28 -16.92
N ALA A 264 -7.41 -13.48 -16.44
CA ALA A 264 -8.30 -14.40 -17.16
C ALA A 264 -9.70 -13.84 -17.42
N LYS A 265 -10.18 -12.91 -16.58
CA LYS A 265 -11.43 -12.16 -16.78
C LYS A 265 -11.29 -11.02 -17.80
N GLY A 266 -10.08 -10.73 -18.27
CA GLY A 266 -9.81 -9.70 -19.27
C GLY A 266 -9.73 -8.29 -18.71
N TYR A 267 -9.55 -8.11 -17.41
CA TYR A 267 -9.35 -6.78 -16.83
C TYR A 267 -7.96 -6.23 -17.19
N ASP A 268 -7.92 -4.93 -17.48
CA ASP A 268 -6.70 -4.21 -17.82
C ASP A 268 -5.96 -3.76 -16.56
N LEU A 269 -4.84 -4.43 -16.25
CA LEU A 269 -3.99 -4.13 -15.11
C LEU A 269 -2.93 -3.06 -15.39
N THR A 270 -2.82 -2.53 -16.62
CA THR A 270 -1.79 -1.52 -16.94
C THR A 270 -1.94 -0.28 -16.07
N ALA A 271 -0.84 0.21 -15.51
CA ALA A 271 -0.82 1.40 -14.66
C ALA A 271 0.59 2.01 -14.62
N GLN A 272 0.70 3.34 -14.44
CA GLN A 272 2.01 3.96 -14.23
C GLN A 272 2.56 3.68 -12.83
N VAL A 273 1.69 3.56 -11.84
CA VAL A 273 2.06 3.33 -10.44
C VAL A 273 1.46 2.02 -9.97
N LEU A 274 2.29 1.12 -9.50
CA LEU A 274 1.92 -0.14 -8.87
C LEU A 274 2.12 -0.03 -7.36
N LYS A 275 1.06 -0.24 -6.57
CA LYS A 275 1.24 -0.61 -5.16
C LYS A 275 1.65 -2.08 -5.13
N GLU A 276 2.87 -2.35 -4.72
CA GLU A 276 3.43 -3.70 -4.68
C GLU A 276 2.62 -4.58 -3.70
N PRO A 277 2.24 -5.81 -4.10
CA PRO A 277 1.45 -6.67 -3.23
C PRO A 277 2.20 -7.05 -1.95
N HIS A 278 1.42 -7.24 -0.88
CA HIS A 278 1.84 -7.91 0.35
C HIS A 278 3.20 -7.42 0.89
N HIS A 279 3.38 -6.09 0.94
CA HIS A 279 4.56 -5.41 1.48
C HIS A 279 5.90 -5.83 0.86
N GLY A 280 5.87 -6.55 -0.28
CA GLY A 280 7.07 -7.10 -0.91
C GLY A 280 7.53 -8.44 -0.31
N PHE A 281 6.62 -9.26 0.25
CA PHE A 281 6.93 -10.65 0.60
C PHE A 281 7.23 -11.46 -0.65
N GLN A 282 8.30 -12.26 -0.62
CA GLN A 282 8.65 -13.12 -1.75
C GLN A 282 7.67 -14.28 -1.92
N ASP A 283 7.67 -14.86 -3.11
CA ASP A 283 7.03 -16.14 -3.34
C ASP A 283 7.62 -17.23 -2.41
N VAL A 284 6.74 -18.07 -1.89
CA VAL A 284 7.14 -19.21 -1.07
C VAL A 284 7.82 -20.29 -1.91
N THR A 285 8.66 -21.08 -1.28
CA THR A 285 9.31 -22.24 -1.90
C THR A 285 8.31 -23.38 -2.16
N GLU A 286 8.68 -24.34 -3.02
CA GLU A 286 7.87 -25.56 -3.23
C GLU A 286 7.61 -26.31 -1.92
N GLU A 287 8.57 -26.36 -0.99
CA GLU A 287 8.40 -26.98 0.34
C GLU A 287 7.38 -26.23 1.18
N GLU A 288 7.41 -24.90 1.15
CA GLU A 288 6.45 -24.06 1.85
C GLU A 288 5.06 -24.20 1.25
N LEU A 289 4.93 -24.28 -0.08
CA LEU A 289 3.67 -24.60 -0.76
C LEU A 289 3.09 -25.93 -0.33
N ALA A 290 3.93 -26.98 -0.29
CA ALA A 290 3.51 -28.30 0.17
C ALA A 290 3.02 -28.27 1.63
N ASN A 291 3.48 -27.30 2.42
CA ASN A 291 3.04 -27.04 3.79
C ASN A 291 1.86 -26.06 3.88
N GLY A 292 1.25 -25.67 2.75
CA GLY A 292 0.06 -24.82 2.70
C GLY A 292 0.32 -23.31 2.75
N TYR A 293 1.56 -22.87 2.58
CA TYR A 293 1.86 -21.44 2.40
C TYR A 293 1.46 -20.99 0.99
N GLN A 294 1.01 -19.75 0.88
CA GLN A 294 0.53 -19.18 -0.37
C GLN A 294 1.45 -18.06 -0.87
N TYR A 295 1.49 -17.88 -2.20
CA TYR A 295 2.29 -16.86 -2.85
C TYR A 295 1.67 -15.48 -2.81
N SER A 296 2.51 -14.48 -2.69
CA SER A 296 2.26 -13.18 -3.30
C SER A 296 2.81 -13.22 -4.72
N ASP A 297 2.05 -12.75 -5.70
CA ASP A 297 2.50 -12.76 -7.08
C ASP A 297 3.08 -11.41 -7.48
N HIS A 298 4.39 -11.32 -7.43
CA HIS A 298 5.09 -10.10 -7.81
C HIS A 298 5.33 -10.03 -9.32
N LYS A 299 5.87 -11.11 -9.91
CA LYS A 299 6.28 -11.06 -11.31
C LYS A 299 5.10 -10.94 -12.26
N THR A 300 4.03 -11.70 -12.06
CA THR A 300 2.86 -11.64 -12.95
C THR A 300 2.19 -10.27 -12.88
N VAL A 301 2.03 -9.68 -11.69
CA VAL A 301 1.43 -8.34 -11.55
C VAL A 301 2.36 -7.24 -12.09
N ILE A 302 3.67 -7.34 -11.88
CA ILE A 302 4.65 -6.40 -12.44
C ILE A 302 4.58 -6.40 -13.95
N ASP A 303 4.65 -7.59 -14.58
CA ASP A 303 4.59 -7.75 -16.04
C ASP A 303 3.24 -7.26 -16.59
N ALA A 304 2.13 -7.56 -15.93
CA ALA A 304 0.79 -7.15 -16.37
C ALA A 304 0.55 -5.65 -16.18
N SER A 305 1.10 -5.05 -15.13
CA SER A 305 0.91 -3.61 -14.86
C SER A 305 1.69 -2.72 -15.81
N GLN A 306 2.79 -3.18 -16.35
CA GLN A 306 3.73 -2.38 -17.14
C GLN A 306 4.10 -1.05 -16.44
N ALA A 307 4.12 -1.07 -15.11
CA ALA A 307 4.36 0.12 -14.32
C ALA A 307 5.80 0.62 -14.48
N SER A 308 5.99 1.91 -14.28
CA SER A 308 7.32 2.54 -14.18
C SER A 308 7.72 2.87 -12.73
N ILE A 309 6.73 2.89 -11.83
CA ILE A 309 6.88 3.23 -10.42
C ILE A 309 6.22 2.13 -9.59
N ALA A 310 6.93 1.66 -8.57
CA ALA A 310 6.39 0.76 -7.56
C ALA A 310 6.45 1.41 -6.18
N ILE A 311 5.37 1.28 -5.41
CA ILE A 311 5.30 1.70 -4.01
C ILE A 311 5.21 0.46 -3.14
N ILE A 312 6.11 0.34 -2.17
CA ILE A 312 6.12 -0.73 -1.18
C ILE A 312 5.77 -0.13 0.18
N SER A 313 4.65 -0.55 0.75
CA SER A 313 4.28 -0.19 2.12
C SER A 313 4.97 -1.16 3.08
N ASN A 314 6.08 -0.72 3.68
CA ASN A 314 6.85 -1.48 4.65
C ASN A 314 7.36 -0.55 5.76
N GLY A 315 8.18 -1.02 6.66
CA GLY A 315 8.78 -0.16 7.69
C GLY A 315 8.87 -0.84 9.05
N TYR A 316 8.61 -0.12 10.12
CA TYR A 316 8.63 -0.68 11.47
C TYR A 316 7.61 -1.82 11.62
N MET A 317 7.78 -2.68 12.62
CA MET A 317 7.08 -3.97 12.80
C MET A 317 7.33 -4.98 11.67
N ASN A 318 8.35 -4.76 10.85
CA ASN A 318 8.73 -5.66 9.78
C ASN A 318 9.43 -6.91 10.35
N THR A 319 8.65 -7.84 10.87
CA THR A 319 9.15 -9.12 11.39
C THR A 319 9.50 -10.11 10.29
N GLY A 320 8.97 -9.90 9.09
CA GLY A 320 9.21 -10.72 7.91
C GLY A 320 10.45 -10.33 7.11
N GLY A 321 11.05 -9.16 7.38
CA GLY A 321 12.23 -8.66 6.65
C GLY A 321 11.93 -8.27 5.20
N VAL A 322 10.75 -7.71 4.95
CA VAL A 322 10.31 -7.26 3.63
C VAL A 322 10.82 -5.85 3.29
N PRO A 323 10.98 -5.49 2.00
CA PRO A 323 10.79 -6.34 0.84
C PRO A 323 11.92 -7.37 0.69
N TYR A 324 11.57 -8.55 0.23
CA TYR A 324 12.58 -9.57 -0.03
C TYR A 324 13.42 -9.22 -1.25
N THR A 325 14.69 -9.65 -1.24
CA THR A 325 15.65 -9.39 -2.32
C THR A 325 15.14 -9.87 -3.69
N LYS A 326 14.40 -10.98 -3.75
CA LYS A 326 13.80 -11.45 -4.99
C LYS A 326 12.80 -10.45 -5.56
N VAL A 327 11.93 -9.90 -4.71
CA VAL A 327 10.94 -8.88 -5.11
C VAL A 327 11.63 -7.64 -5.66
N LEU A 328 12.64 -7.11 -4.96
CA LEU A 328 13.43 -5.97 -5.46
C LEU A 328 14.14 -6.28 -6.79
N ARG A 329 14.52 -7.53 -7.02
CA ARG A 329 15.08 -7.97 -8.30
C ARG A 329 14.03 -7.96 -9.40
N ASP A 330 12.84 -8.46 -9.12
CA ASP A 330 11.73 -8.47 -10.07
C ASP A 330 11.28 -7.04 -10.41
N LEU A 331 11.36 -6.11 -9.46
CA LEU A 331 11.08 -4.68 -9.61
C LEU A 331 12.25 -3.87 -10.21
N SER A 332 13.36 -4.50 -10.61
CA SER A 332 14.62 -3.81 -10.97
C SER A 332 14.52 -2.83 -12.15
N LYS A 333 13.45 -2.88 -12.93
CA LYS A 333 13.18 -1.93 -14.03
C LYS A 333 12.32 -0.73 -13.59
N LEU A 334 11.74 -0.75 -12.41
CA LEU A 334 10.85 0.27 -11.87
C LEU A 334 11.58 1.17 -10.88
N ASP A 335 11.16 2.42 -10.77
CA ASP A 335 11.53 3.28 -9.67
C ASP A 335 10.75 2.84 -8.44
N VAL A 336 11.45 2.30 -7.43
CA VAL A 336 10.84 1.74 -6.23
C VAL A 336 10.92 2.74 -5.08
N TYR A 337 9.80 3.02 -4.46
CA TYR A 337 9.67 3.84 -3.26
C TYR A 337 9.16 2.99 -2.10
N GLU A 338 9.88 2.99 -0.99
CA GLU A 338 9.53 2.24 0.22
C GLU A 338 9.13 3.20 1.34
N THR A 339 7.96 3.00 1.96
CA THR A 339 7.52 3.87 3.07
C THR A 339 8.46 3.78 4.27
N GLY A 340 9.06 2.63 4.53
CA GLY A 340 10.03 2.45 5.60
C GLY A 340 11.30 3.31 5.44
N ASP A 341 11.75 3.55 4.20
CA ASP A 341 12.91 4.38 3.89
C ASP A 341 12.53 5.85 3.69
N ARG A 342 11.39 6.11 3.05
CA ARG A 342 10.98 7.45 2.59
C ARG A 342 9.93 8.13 3.47
N GLY A 343 9.42 7.46 4.51
CA GLY A 343 8.24 7.94 5.24
C GLY A 343 7.01 7.92 4.35
N THR A 344 6.03 8.74 4.66
CA THR A 344 4.85 8.88 3.80
C THR A 344 5.25 9.35 2.40
N ILE A 345 4.73 8.66 1.38
CA ILE A 345 4.99 8.94 -0.04
C ILE A 345 3.72 9.50 -0.66
N ILE A 346 3.79 10.68 -1.28
CA ILE A 346 2.65 11.33 -1.92
C ILE A 346 2.89 11.34 -3.43
N VAL A 347 2.07 10.61 -4.16
CA VAL A 347 2.04 10.64 -5.62
C VAL A 347 0.91 11.58 -6.04
N THR A 348 1.27 12.64 -6.75
CA THR A 348 0.33 13.67 -7.24
C THR A 348 0.20 13.57 -8.74
N SER A 349 -1.03 13.55 -9.23
CA SER A 349 -1.39 13.67 -10.64
C SER A 349 -2.12 14.98 -10.89
N ASP A 350 -1.75 15.68 -11.97
CA ASP A 350 -2.50 16.80 -12.53
C ASP A 350 -3.45 16.37 -13.68
N GLY A 351 -3.59 15.05 -13.87
CA GLY A 351 -4.33 14.43 -14.98
C GLY A 351 -3.47 14.09 -16.19
N SER A 352 -2.22 14.56 -16.26
CA SER A 352 -1.29 14.28 -17.36
C SER A 352 0.10 13.87 -16.85
N GLN A 353 0.60 14.53 -15.82
CA GLN A 353 1.92 14.33 -15.24
C GLN A 353 1.80 13.77 -13.82
N LEU A 354 2.78 12.96 -13.44
CA LEU A 354 2.98 12.51 -12.07
C LEU A 354 4.15 13.24 -11.41
N SER A 355 3.98 13.58 -10.14
CA SER A 355 5.06 14.02 -9.27
C SER A 355 5.04 13.27 -7.96
N ILE A 356 6.21 13.04 -7.37
CA ILE A 356 6.34 12.29 -6.12
C ILE A 356 7.02 13.16 -5.08
N GLN A 357 6.44 13.17 -3.89
CA GLN A 357 7.01 13.78 -2.69
C GLN A 357 7.17 12.72 -1.62
N THR A 358 8.28 12.77 -0.90
CA THR A 358 8.56 11.87 0.21
C THR A 358 8.73 12.67 1.50
N GLU A 359 8.27 12.12 2.60
CA GLU A 359 8.40 12.75 3.92
C GLU A 359 9.87 12.81 4.37
N LYS A 360 10.67 11.81 3.97
CA LYS A 360 12.09 11.70 4.28
C LYS A 360 12.88 11.67 2.99
N GLY A 361 14.07 12.27 3.00
CA GLY A 361 14.99 12.26 1.86
C GLY A 361 14.72 13.37 0.85
N ASP A 362 15.04 13.10 -0.40
CA ASP A 362 15.15 14.07 -1.51
C ASP A 362 14.15 13.82 -2.65
N ASN A 363 13.05 13.15 -2.38
CA ASN A 363 12.03 12.71 -3.34
C ASN A 363 12.53 11.71 -4.40
N GLN A 364 13.74 11.15 -4.21
CA GLN A 364 14.26 10.12 -5.08
C GLN A 364 13.73 8.74 -4.67
N PRO A 365 13.64 7.78 -5.59
CA PRO A 365 13.26 6.42 -5.25
C PRO A 365 14.24 5.77 -4.26
N SER A 366 13.79 4.83 -3.47
CA SER A 366 14.62 3.99 -2.61
C SER A 366 15.56 3.13 -3.46
N VAL A 367 15.03 2.62 -4.58
CA VAL A 367 15.79 1.92 -5.62
C VAL A 367 15.42 2.50 -6.99
N LYS A 368 16.42 2.97 -7.73
CA LYS A 368 16.23 3.50 -9.09
C LYS A 368 16.12 2.37 -10.10
N GLY A 369 15.11 2.43 -10.96
CA GLY A 369 14.93 1.48 -12.05
C GLY A 369 16.07 1.54 -13.10
N LYS A 370 16.32 0.42 -13.76
CA LYS A 370 17.35 0.31 -14.81
C LYS A 370 16.70 0.42 -16.19
N GLU A 371 17.30 1.22 -17.07
CA GLU A 371 16.80 1.42 -18.44
C GLU A 371 17.13 0.27 -19.42
N SER A 372 18.02 -0.67 -19.08
CA SER A 372 18.47 -1.72 -20.01
C SER A 372 18.22 -3.13 -19.52
N ASP A 373 17.92 -4.01 -20.49
CA ASP A 373 17.73 -5.46 -20.31
C ASP A 373 19.05 -6.23 -20.07
N ASP A 374 20.03 -5.63 -19.46
CA ASP A 374 21.24 -6.34 -19.09
C ASP A 374 20.97 -7.31 -17.94
N GLU A 375 20.34 -8.43 -18.30
CA GLU A 375 20.09 -9.56 -17.38
C GLU A 375 21.36 -10.10 -16.73
N THR A 376 22.54 -9.73 -17.25
CA THR A 376 23.83 -10.16 -16.71
C THR A 376 24.23 -9.37 -15.46
N SER A 377 23.53 -8.28 -15.15
CA SER A 377 23.84 -7.41 -14.01
C SER A 377 22.90 -7.59 -12.83
N SER A 378 22.54 -8.83 -12.46
CA SER A 378 21.99 -9.06 -11.12
C SER A 378 22.91 -8.37 -10.09
N PRO A 379 22.34 -7.65 -9.10
CA PRO A 379 23.15 -7.02 -8.08
C PRO A 379 23.98 -8.09 -7.38
N VAL A 380 25.29 -7.99 -7.52
CA VAL A 380 26.22 -8.95 -6.94
C VAL A 380 27.09 -8.19 -5.94
N MET A 381 27.13 -8.70 -4.72
CA MET A 381 28.12 -8.21 -3.77
C MET A 381 29.51 -8.61 -4.23
N LYS A 382 30.30 -7.66 -4.72
CA LYS A 382 31.67 -7.89 -5.20
C LYS A 382 32.65 -8.22 -4.10
N SER A 383 32.43 -7.65 -2.93
CA SER A 383 33.24 -7.93 -1.75
C SER A 383 32.44 -7.69 -0.47
N MET A 384 32.68 -8.46 0.53
CA MET A 384 32.14 -8.27 1.85
C MET A 384 33.24 -8.46 2.89
N ASN A 385 33.43 -7.45 3.72
CA ASN A 385 34.33 -7.53 4.87
C ASN A 385 33.49 -7.57 6.13
N ILE A 386 33.78 -8.51 6.99
CA ILE A 386 33.10 -8.65 8.27
C ILE A 386 34.13 -8.49 9.38
N THR A 387 33.85 -7.57 10.29
CA THR A 387 34.62 -7.38 11.50
C THR A 387 33.75 -7.58 12.73
N ALA A 388 34.28 -8.19 13.75
CA ALA A 388 33.58 -8.36 15.02
C ALA A 388 34.54 -8.12 16.16
N ASN A 389 34.01 -7.77 17.33
CA ASN A 389 34.75 -7.60 18.57
C ASN A 389 35.11 -8.96 19.23
N THR A 390 35.54 -9.91 18.42
CA THR A 390 35.93 -11.26 18.85
C THR A 390 37.44 -11.39 18.97
N THR A 391 37.90 -12.40 19.73
CA THR A 391 39.33 -12.64 19.94
C THR A 391 40.06 -13.13 18.69
N LYS A 392 39.32 -13.59 17.69
CA LYS A 392 39.86 -14.00 16.40
C LYS A 392 38.96 -13.47 15.27
N PRO A 393 39.49 -13.11 14.10
CA PRO A 393 38.71 -12.66 12.97
C PRO A 393 37.62 -13.67 12.57
N LEU A 394 36.47 -13.16 12.19
CA LEU A 394 35.45 -13.94 11.53
C LEU A 394 35.84 -14.06 10.05
N THR A 395 35.60 -15.20 9.46
CA THR A 395 35.86 -15.44 8.05
C THR A 395 34.55 -15.77 7.34
N ALA A 396 34.22 -15.03 6.29
CA ALA A 396 33.10 -15.33 5.42
C ALA A 396 33.43 -16.59 4.60
N THR A 397 32.47 -17.52 4.56
CA THR A 397 32.64 -18.75 3.77
C THR A 397 32.13 -18.60 2.34
N SER A 398 31.23 -17.64 2.10
CA SER A 398 30.70 -17.30 0.78
C SER A 398 30.17 -15.86 0.79
N VAL A 399 30.14 -15.23 -0.37
CA VAL A 399 29.54 -13.90 -0.60
C VAL A 399 28.16 -14.02 -1.25
N ASP A 400 27.87 -15.13 -1.91
CA ASP A 400 26.67 -15.37 -2.74
C ASP A 400 25.60 -16.18 -2.01
N ALA A 401 26.02 -16.94 -1.00
CA ALA A 401 25.13 -17.69 -0.16
C ALA A 401 25.04 -17.07 1.24
N ALA A 402 24.13 -17.51 2.05
CA ALA A 402 24.11 -17.17 3.45
C ALA A 402 25.50 -17.38 4.06
N ASN A 403 26.20 -16.30 4.35
CA ASN A 403 27.54 -16.37 4.88
C ASN A 403 27.53 -17.10 6.21
N THR A 404 28.30 -18.17 6.33
CA THR A 404 28.33 -19.03 7.51
C THR A 404 29.59 -18.77 8.31
N TYR A 405 29.43 -18.33 9.56
CA TYR A 405 30.51 -18.10 10.50
C TYR A 405 30.49 -19.16 11.59
N ASN A 406 31.51 -19.97 11.65
CA ASN A 406 31.63 -21.07 12.61
C ASN A 406 32.30 -20.60 13.91
N ARG A 407 31.72 -19.56 14.55
CA ARG A 407 32.26 -19.04 15.77
C ARG A 407 31.19 -18.85 16.87
N TYR A 408 31.55 -19.17 18.07
CA TYR A 408 30.75 -18.98 19.27
C TYR A 408 31.48 -18.09 20.30
N GLU A 409 30.78 -17.09 20.81
CA GLU A 409 31.24 -16.20 21.87
C GLU A 409 30.17 -16.12 22.97
N LYS A 410 30.61 -16.12 24.25
CA LYS A 410 29.70 -16.04 25.42
C LYS A 410 29.34 -14.61 25.82
N LYS A 411 29.68 -13.61 25.02
CA LYS A 411 29.46 -12.19 25.30
C LYS A 411 28.76 -11.55 24.10
N ASN A 412 28.26 -10.35 24.29
CA ASN A 412 27.70 -9.57 23.19
C ASN A 412 28.76 -9.37 22.09
N ILE A 413 28.40 -9.71 20.87
CA ILE A 413 29.25 -9.56 19.71
C ILE A 413 28.68 -8.40 18.88
N THR A 414 29.53 -7.42 18.58
CA THR A 414 29.23 -6.40 17.56
C THR A 414 29.86 -6.83 16.25
N VAL A 415 29.03 -7.02 15.24
CA VAL A 415 29.47 -7.38 13.89
C VAL A 415 29.24 -6.18 12.98
N ARG A 416 30.25 -5.83 12.20
CA ARG A 416 30.16 -4.78 11.19
C ARG A 416 30.30 -5.42 9.82
N PHE A 417 29.37 -5.05 8.94
CA PHE A 417 29.41 -5.46 7.54
C PHE A 417 29.84 -4.26 6.70
N SER A 418 30.75 -4.50 5.78
CA SER A 418 31.13 -3.54 4.75
C SER A 418 31.42 -4.27 3.46
N GLY A 419 31.11 -3.66 2.34
CA GLY A 419 31.33 -4.28 1.06
C GLY A 419 30.99 -3.37 -0.10
N THR A 420 31.21 -3.87 -1.31
CA THR A 420 30.81 -3.20 -2.54
C THR A 420 29.80 -4.06 -3.28
N ALA A 421 28.72 -3.45 -3.71
CA ALA A 421 27.69 -4.09 -4.55
C ALA A 421 27.73 -3.50 -5.96
N GLN A 422 27.46 -4.33 -6.95
CA GLN A 422 27.30 -3.89 -8.34
C GLN A 422 25.81 -3.92 -8.69
N GLY A 423 25.35 -2.86 -9.36
CA GLY A 423 23.96 -2.77 -9.80
C GLY A 423 23.02 -2.05 -8.83
N PHE A 424 23.54 -1.58 -7.67
CA PHE A 424 22.82 -0.72 -6.74
C PHE A 424 23.58 0.59 -6.53
N THR A 425 22.85 1.67 -6.31
CA THR A 425 23.43 2.96 -5.90
C THR A 425 23.74 3.00 -4.40
N LYS A 426 23.04 2.16 -3.62
CA LYS A 426 23.18 2.07 -2.16
C LYS A 426 22.81 0.67 -1.68
N LEU A 427 23.57 0.15 -0.72
CA LEU A 427 23.18 -1.04 0.03
C LEU A 427 22.16 -0.62 1.10
N THR A 428 20.91 -1.06 0.98
CA THR A 428 19.82 -0.64 1.86
C THR A 428 19.64 -1.57 3.05
N SER A 429 19.97 -2.85 2.91
CA SER A 429 19.92 -3.82 4.00
C SER A 429 20.90 -4.96 3.81
N ILE A 430 21.27 -5.60 4.90
CA ILE A 430 22.02 -6.86 4.92
C ILE A 430 21.21 -7.84 5.77
N GLU A 431 20.80 -8.96 5.19
CA GLU A 431 20.21 -10.05 5.94
C GLU A 431 21.29 -10.91 6.56
N TYR A 432 21.18 -11.19 7.84
CA TYR A 432 22.10 -12.05 8.56
C TYR A 432 21.41 -12.89 9.61
N LYS A 433 22.01 -14.01 9.95
CA LYS A 433 21.49 -14.97 10.90
C LYS A 433 22.61 -15.56 11.72
N PHE A 434 22.49 -15.53 13.03
CA PHE A 434 23.37 -16.26 13.93
C PHE A 434 22.74 -17.58 14.32
N VAL A 435 23.37 -18.67 13.92
CA VAL A 435 22.90 -20.01 14.25
C VAL A 435 23.87 -20.63 15.28
N PRO A 436 23.44 -20.94 16.49
CA PRO A 436 24.25 -21.70 17.44
C PRO A 436 24.61 -23.06 16.88
N LYS A 437 25.83 -23.52 17.11
CA LYS A 437 26.26 -24.85 16.68
C LYS A 437 25.36 -25.91 17.30
N GLY A 438 24.79 -26.78 16.47
CA GLY A 438 23.92 -27.87 16.89
C GLY A 438 22.42 -27.53 16.96
N VAL A 439 22.01 -26.28 16.64
CA VAL A 439 20.60 -25.88 16.56
C VAL A 439 20.09 -26.01 15.13
N ASN A 440 18.86 -26.55 14.98
CA ASN A 440 18.23 -26.64 13.67
C ASN A 440 17.97 -25.23 13.09
N ASN A 441 18.42 -25.01 11.89
CA ASN A 441 18.38 -23.75 11.17
C ASN A 441 16.95 -23.23 10.91
N LYS A 442 15.94 -24.10 10.94
CA LYS A 442 14.53 -23.77 10.64
C LYS A 442 13.84 -22.91 11.71
N THR A 443 14.40 -22.83 12.92
CA THR A 443 13.76 -22.14 14.07
C THR A 443 14.32 -20.75 14.37
N ILE A 444 15.29 -20.27 13.60
CA ILE A 444 15.96 -18.99 13.88
C ILE A 444 15.56 -17.97 12.82
N ALA A 445 14.92 -16.89 13.25
CA ALA A 445 14.55 -15.80 12.37
C ALA A 445 15.78 -15.02 11.87
N TYR A 446 15.73 -14.55 10.63
CA TYR A 446 16.70 -13.58 10.10
C TYR A 446 16.53 -12.23 10.81
N LYS A 447 17.62 -11.50 10.95
CA LYS A 447 17.62 -10.11 11.37
C LYS A 447 18.15 -9.26 10.25
N THR A 448 17.54 -8.11 10.02
CA THR A 448 18.04 -7.08 9.13
C THR A 448 18.88 -6.11 9.93
N GLY A 449 20.01 -5.71 9.37
CA GLY A 449 20.93 -4.73 9.97
C GLY A 449 20.92 -3.43 9.20
#